data_32b8d0b9f713692ec6e4222c12a17ad8
#
_entry.id   32b8d0b9f713692ec6e4222c12a17ad8
#
_cell.length_a   1.000
_cell.length_b   1.000
_cell.length_c   1.000
_cell.angle_alpha   90.00
_cell.angle_beta   90.00
_cell.angle_gamma   90.00
#
_symmetry.space_group_name_H-M   'P 1'
#
loop_
_entity.id
_entity.type
_entity.pdbx_description
1 polymer ?
#
loop_
_entity_poly.entity_id
_entity_poly.type
_entity_poly.pdbx_seq_one_letter_code
_entity_poly.pdbx_strand_id
1 'polypeptide(L)'
;MPLFASIYKKGAGIGPAITFLFVGPAVNILAITLTGATIGMDIALARVILSVVFGIGIGMLMAWFFREDDKAHNQATNGGRSFSKGASVPARTWIFFVLLLGVLIAGTLQVNLLTDSYANFTLPGPWAESFQAWLDSVVPPNPAMGIEGVSVHGVFLIGLLFVISITAWLGLDRVDEGFNTWSYAALGTITLTLLVASFKVTAIAGGLSVGITGKLIAEIVLIGVVWWMAVKGFETYAMQEWLWEMWRFVKQIIPLLVVGVFLAGMARAVIPRTWIETLAGRNTVWANLVGVLFGVLSAVRRWRSTSCW
;
A
#
# COMPACT_ATOMS: atom_id res chain seq x y z
N MET A 1 1.59 0.72 -13.84
CA MET A 1 1.63 1.44 -15.13
C MET A 1 0.44 2.38 -15.38
N PRO A 2 -0.79 2.21 -14.81
CA PRO A 2 -1.91 3.10 -15.15
C PRO A 2 -1.68 4.57 -14.75
N LEU A 3 -1.03 4.85 -13.62
CA LEU A 3 -0.71 6.23 -13.20
C LEU A 3 0.26 6.93 -14.17
N PHE A 4 1.30 6.24 -14.63
CA PHE A 4 2.20 6.76 -15.66
C PHE A 4 1.43 7.14 -16.92
N ALA A 5 0.61 6.21 -17.44
CA ALA A 5 -0.19 6.46 -18.63
C ALA A 5 -1.19 7.62 -18.44
N SER A 6 -1.78 7.75 -17.25
CA SER A 6 -2.69 8.84 -16.92
C SER A 6 -1.99 10.20 -16.89
N ILE A 7 -0.82 10.28 -16.25
CA ILE A 7 -0.02 11.50 -16.17
C ILE A 7 0.48 11.91 -17.57
N TYR A 8 0.99 10.94 -18.33
CA TYR A 8 1.47 11.18 -19.70
C TYR A 8 0.34 11.62 -20.63
N LYS A 9 -0.82 10.93 -20.63
CA LYS A 9 -2.00 11.31 -21.42
C LYS A 9 -2.52 12.71 -21.09
N LYS A 10 -2.34 13.16 -19.84
CA LYS A 10 -2.71 14.53 -19.42
C LYS A 10 -1.69 15.60 -19.85
N GLY A 11 -0.65 15.24 -20.57
CA GLY A 11 0.31 16.20 -21.15
C GLY A 11 1.46 16.59 -20.21
N ALA A 12 1.78 15.78 -19.22
CA ALA A 12 2.90 16.06 -18.30
C ALA A 12 4.30 15.80 -18.90
N GLY A 13 4.37 15.24 -20.10
CA GLY A 13 5.62 14.82 -20.72
C GLY A 13 6.21 13.53 -20.14
N ILE A 14 7.16 12.93 -20.87
CA ILE A 14 7.80 11.65 -20.51
C ILE A 14 8.61 11.77 -19.21
N GLY A 15 9.35 12.86 -19.03
CA GLY A 15 10.23 13.07 -17.88
C GLY A 15 9.51 12.99 -16.54
N PRO A 16 8.53 13.87 -16.27
CA PRO A 16 7.73 13.81 -15.04
C PRO A 16 6.99 12.49 -14.85
N ALA A 17 6.47 11.89 -15.91
CA ALA A 17 5.76 10.62 -15.84
C ALA A 17 6.69 9.47 -15.40
N ILE A 18 7.92 9.42 -15.91
CA ILE A 18 8.94 8.44 -15.53
C ILE A 18 9.47 8.72 -14.12
N THR A 19 9.73 9.97 -13.78
CA THR A 19 10.11 10.33 -12.39
C THR A 19 9.10 9.79 -11.39
N PHE A 20 7.81 10.01 -11.65
CA PHE A 20 6.74 9.52 -10.79
C PHE A 20 6.68 7.99 -10.73
N LEU A 21 6.96 7.32 -11.85
CA LEU A 21 6.98 5.86 -11.94
C LEU A 21 8.07 5.24 -11.04
N PHE A 22 9.24 5.88 -10.95
CA PHE A 22 10.36 5.39 -10.13
C PHE A 22 10.25 5.81 -8.67
N VAL A 23 9.88 7.06 -8.40
CA VAL A 23 9.81 7.61 -7.04
C VAL A 23 8.60 7.06 -6.28
N GLY A 24 7.45 6.90 -6.93
CA GLY A 24 6.20 6.48 -6.29
C GLY A 24 6.32 5.19 -5.46
N PRO A 25 6.77 4.06 -6.04
CA PRO A 25 6.95 2.81 -5.30
C PRO A 25 8.05 2.86 -4.25
N ALA A 26 9.08 3.68 -4.45
CA ALA A 26 10.24 3.75 -3.59
C ALA A 26 9.99 4.59 -2.32
N VAL A 27 9.15 5.63 -2.41
CA VAL A 27 8.79 6.55 -1.32
C VAL A 27 7.43 6.16 -0.73
N ASN A 28 7.18 4.87 -0.53
CA ASN A 28 6.00 4.38 0.15
C ASN A 28 6.21 4.46 1.67
N ILE A 29 5.26 5.09 2.38
CA ILE A 29 5.31 5.27 3.86
C ILE A 29 5.51 3.92 4.56
N LEU A 30 4.77 2.88 4.16
CA LEU A 30 4.90 1.54 4.72
C LEU A 30 6.32 0.97 4.52
N ALA A 31 6.91 1.16 3.34
CA ALA A 31 8.25 0.67 3.06
C ALA A 31 9.32 1.46 3.83
N ILE A 32 9.10 2.77 4.05
CA ILE A 32 10.01 3.62 4.84
C ILE A 32 9.96 3.22 6.31
N THR A 33 8.77 3.11 6.88
CA THR A 33 8.59 2.74 8.29
C THR A 33 9.11 1.34 8.57
N LEU A 34 8.82 0.37 7.70
CA LEU A 34 9.34 -1.00 7.84
C LEU A 34 10.88 -1.04 7.73
N THR A 35 11.47 -0.33 6.77
CA THR A 35 12.93 -0.24 6.65
C THR A 35 13.54 0.43 7.87
N GLY A 36 12.93 1.51 8.35
CA GLY A 36 13.39 2.22 9.56
C GLY A 36 13.33 1.36 10.82
N ALA A 37 12.27 0.56 10.97
CA ALA A 37 12.09 -0.33 12.11
C ALA A 37 13.00 -1.57 12.07
N THR A 38 13.29 -2.11 10.86
CA THR A 38 14.04 -3.37 10.73
C THR A 38 15.54 -3.21 10.51
N ILE A 39 15.94 -2.16 9.81
CA ILE A 39 17.34 -1.97 9.36
C ILE A 39 17.96 -0.70 9.99
N GLY A 40 17.15 0.33 10.17
CA GLY A 40 17.56 1.60 10.75
C GLY A 40 17.02 2.80 9.97
N MET A 41 16.76 3.88 10.70
CA MET A 41 16.18 5.11 10.16
C MET A 41 17.10 5.79 9.15
N ASP A 42 18.43 5.69 9.35
CA ASP A 42 19.44 6.26 8.45
C ASP A 42 19.34 5.65 7.04
N ILE A 43 19.15 4.33 6.95
CA ILE A 43 19.00 3.62 5.70
C ILE A 43 17.63 3.95 5.06
N ALA A 44 16.58 4.07 5.86
CA ALA A 44 15.27 4.49 5.38
C ALA A 44 15.30 5.89 4.76
N LEU A 45 15.96 6.84 5.41
CA LEU A 45 16.16 8.20 4.88
C LEU A 45 17.04 8.22 3.64
N ALA A 46 18.16 7.50 3.65
CA ALA A 46 19.02 7.36 2.47
C ALA A 46 18.25 6.79 1.26
N ARG A 47 17.41 5.78 1.48
CA ARG A 47 16.52 5.21 0.45
C ARG A 47 15.60 6.27 -0.16
N VAL A 48 14.96 7.11 0.67
CA VAL A 48 14.07 8.17 0.19
C VAL A 48 14.84 9.19 -0.64
N ILE A 49 15.94 9.71 -0.11
CA ILE A 49 16.76 10.74 -0.76
C ILE A 49 17.27 10.20 -2.12
N LEU A 50 17.89 9.02 -2.12
CA LEU A 50 18.43 8.42 -3.34
C LEU A 50 17.34 8.13 -4.36
N SER A 51 16.17 7.65 -3.94
CA SER A 51 15.05 7.38 -4.85
C SER A 51 14.55 8.66 -5.54
N VAL A 52 14.47 9.76 -4.81
CA VAL A 52 14.09 11.05 -5.38
C VAL A 52 15.16 11.57 -6.33
N VAL A 53 16.43 11.56 -5.91
CA VAL A 53 17.55 12.03 -6.75
C VAL A 53 17.68 11.21 -8.03
N PHE A 54 17.68 9.88 -7.94
CA PHE A 54 17.76 9.02 -9.11
C PHE A 54 16.49 9.09 -9.96
N GLY A 55 15.31 9.17 -9.36
CA GLY A 55 14.06 9.29 -10.08
C GLY A 55 14.02 10.58 -10.92
N ILE A 56 14.42 11.71 -10.36
CA ILE A 56 14.55 12.99 -11.09
C ILE A 56 15.64 12.87 -12.18
N GLY A 57 16.79 12.30 -11.85
CA GLY A 57 17.89 12.11 -12.79
C GLY A 57 17.48 11.26 -14.01
N ILE A 58 16.84 10.12 -13.77
CA ILE A 58 16.32 9.24 -14.84
C ILE A 58 15.22 9.97 -15.63
N GLY A 59 14.30 10.67 -14.96
CA GLY A 59 13.27 11.46 -15.63
C GLY A 59 13.85 12.54 -16.54
N MET A 60 14.87 13.28 -16.10
CA MET A 60 15.56 14.27 -16.92
C MET A 60 16.29 13.65 -18.11
N LEU A 61 16.97 12.51 -17.90
CA LEU A 61 17.63 11.77 -18.99
C LEU A 61 16.62 11.33 -20.05
N MET A 62 15.49 10.77 -19.62
CA MET A 62 14.43 10.35 -20.54
C MET A 62 13.77 11.52 -21.25
N ALA A 63 13.53 12.64 -20.57
CA ALA A 63 13.05 13.87 -21.23
C ALA A 63 14.04 14.41 -22.26
N TRP A 64 15.34 14.22 -22.04
CA TRP A 64 16.37 14.61 -22.99
C TRP A 64 16.45 13.68 -24.21
N PHE A 65 16.42 12.35 -24.00
CA PHE A 65 16.45 11.36 -25.07
C PHE A 65 15.21 11.40 -25.96
N PHE A 66 14.02 11.58 -25.38
CA PHE A 66 12.73 11.57 -26.08
C PHE A 66 12.15 12.97 -26.28
N ARG A 67 13.01 13.98 -26.39
CA ARG A 67 12.60 15.39 -26.49
C ARG A 67 11.73 15.67 -27.71
N GLU A 68 11.96 14.99 -28.83
CA GLU A 68 11.20 15.18 -30.08
C GLU A 68 9.81 14.55 -29.97
N ASP A 69 9.73 13.32 -29.42
CA ASP A 69 8.47 12.65 -29.19
C ASP A 69 7.61 13.42 -28.18
N ASP A 70 8.24 13.99 -27.16
CA ASP A 70 7.59 14.78 -26.12
C ASP A 70 7.03 16.10 -26.71
N LYS A 71 7.72 16.74 -27.66
CA LYS A 71 7.22 17.90 -28.36
C LYS A 71 6.02 17.55 -29.25
N ALA A 72 6.07 16.44 -29.99
CA ALA A 72 4.97 15.97 -30.81
C ALA A 72 3.74 15.64 -29.98
N HIS A 73 3.93 14.97 -28.84
CA HIS A 73 2.87 14.64 -27.89
C HIS A 73 2.25 15.89 -27.26
N ASN A 74 3.05 16.85 -26.84
CA ASN A 74 2.60 18.13 -26.28
C ASN A 74 1.83 18.97 -27.29
N GLN A 75 2.18 18.91 -28.57
CA GLN A 75 1.43 19.57 -29.64
C GLN A 75 0.08 18.87 -29.88
N ALA A 76 0.05 17.55 -29.89
CA ALA A 76 -1.17 16.75 -30.05
C ALA A 76 -2.17 16.92 -28.89
N THR A 77 -1.67 17.15 -27.67
CA THR A 77 -2.48 17.37 -26.46
C THR A 77 -2.79 18.86 -26.20
N ASN A 78 -2.75 19.73 -27.21
CA ASN A 78 -2.95 21.19 -27.07
C ASN A 78 -1.98 21.87 -26.08
N GLY A 79 -0.71 21.47 -26.15
CA GLY A 79 0.41 22.23 -25.62
C GLY A 79 0.33 22.53 -24.13
N GLY A 80 0.23 21.52 -23.29
CA GLY A 80 0.43 21.72 -21.84
C GLY A 80 -0.59 22.65 -21.15
N ARG A 81 -1.57 23.19 -21.89
CA ARG A 81 -2.63 24.05 -21.33
C ARG A 81 -3.49 23.33 -20.29
N SER A 82 -3.51 22.00 -20.32
CA SER A 82 -4.23 21.19 -19.33
C SER A 82 -3.58 21.23 -17.93
N PHE A 83 -2.25 21.41 -17.86
CA PHE A 83 -1.53 21.60 -16.59
C PHE A 83 -1.37 23.09 -16.21
N SER A 84 -1.32 24.00 -17.22
CA SER A 84 -1.10 25.45 -17.02
C SER A 84 -2.34 26.19 -16.51
N LYS A 85 -3.54 25.70 -16.79
CA LYS A 85 -4.75 26.11 -16.07
C LYS A 85 -5.11 25.03 -15.07
N GLY A 86 -4.28 24.86 -14.06
CA GLY A 86 -4.65 24.12 -12.87
C GLY A 86 -5.93 24.75 -12.33
N ALA A 87 -7.07 24.10 -12.58
CA ALA A 87 -8.22 24.33 -11.71
C ALA A 87 -7.68 24.15 -10.30
N SER A 88 -7.63 25.21 -9.52
CA SER A 88 -7.13 25.16 -8.15
C SER A 88 -7.97 24.10 -7.44
N VAL A 89 -7.32 23.00 -7.06
CA VAL A 89 -8.00 21.92 -6.35
C VAL A 89 -8.66 22.56 -5.13
N PRO A 90 -9.97 22.48 -4.97
CA PRO A 90 -10.64 23.17 -3.88
C PRO A 90 -10.04 22.71 -2.54
N ALA A 91 -9.87 23.63 -1.60
CA ALA A 91 -9.28 23.37 -0.29
C ALA A 91 -9.92 22.14 0.41
N ARG A 92 -11.22 21.93 0.19
CA ARG A 92 -11.96 20.76 0.71
C ARG A 92 -11.35 19.43 0.25
N THR A 93 -11.00 19.33 -1.03
CA THR A 93 -10.39 18.11 -1.59
C THR A 93 -9.02 17.86 -0.98
N TRP A 94 -8.20 18.91 -0.79
CA TRP A 94 -6.91 18.80 -0.10
C TRP A 94 -7.06 18.31 1.34
N ILE A 95 -8.00 18.88 2.08
CA ILE A 95 -8.29 18.48 3.47
C ILE A 95 -8.73 17.01 3.51
N PHE A 96 -9.57 16.58 2.58
CA PHE A 96 -10.03 15.20 2.49
C PHE A 96 -8.88 14.23 2.24
N PHE A 97 -7.96 14.55 1.31
CA PHE A 97 -6.77 13.73 1.08
C PHE A 97 -5.83 13.70 2.28
N VAL A 98 -5.63 14.82 2.95
CA VAL A 98 -4.81 14.89 4.18
C VAL A 98 -5.42 14.04 5.30
N LEU A 99 -6.74 14.03 5.43
CA LEU A 99 -7.44 13.16 6.40
C LEU A 99 -7.30 11.69 6.07
N LEU A 100 -7.45 11.29 4.79
CA LEU A 100 -7.21 9.91 4.36
C LEU A 100 -5.77 9.47 4.60
N LEU A 101 -4.82 10.37 4.32
CA LEU A 101 -3.41 10.14 4.64
C LEU A 101 -3.20 10.03 6.15
N GLY A 102 -3.92 10.82 6.95
CA GLY A 102 -3.94 10.75 8.40
C GLY A 102 -4.39 9.39 8.93
N VAL A 103 -5.46 8.82 8.36
CA VAL A 103 -5.92 7.44 8.66
C VAL A 103 -4.82 6.43 8.36
N LEU A 104 -4.20 6.51 7.18
CA LEU A 104 -3.10 5.61 6.80
C LEU A 104 -1.91 5.72 7.78
N ILE A 105 -1.53 6.95 8.13
CA ILE A 105 -0.41 7.22 9.04
C ILE A 105 -0.75 6.71 10.44
N ALA A 106 -1.93 7.00 10.97
CA ALA A 106 -2.35 6.55 12.29
C ALA A 106 -2.35 5.02 12.41
N GLY A 107 -2.82 4.31 11.37
CA GLY A 107 -2.81 2.85 11.32
C GLY A 107 -1.40 2.23 11.23
N THR A 108 -0.45 2.90 10.56
CA THR A 108 0.88 2.34 10.27
C THR A 108 1.98 2.79 11.22
N LEU A 109 1.87 3.95 11.85
CA LEU A 109 2.87 4.48 12.76
C LEU A 109 2.96 3.63 14.03
N GLN A 110 4.18 3.23 14.36
CA GLN A 110 4.50 2.50 15.59
C GLN A 110 5.14 3.43 16.62
N VAL A 111 4.39 4.44 17.05
CA VAL A 111 4.79 5.35 18.13
C VAL A 111 4.11 4.87 19.42
N ASN A 112 4.81 4.87 20.54
CA ASN A 112 4.31 4.37 21.83
C ASN A 112 2.95 4.97 22.19
N LEU A 113 2.77 6.27 21.98
CA LEU A 113 1.48 6.94 22.20
C LEU A 113 0.30 6.28 21.46
N LEU A 114 0.54 5.72 20.28
CA LEU A 114 -0.49 5.06 19.46
C LEU A 114 -0.57 3.55 19.71
N THR A 115 0.55 2.92 20.07
CA THR A 115 0.63 1.46 20.21
C THR A 115 0.40 0.95 21.61
N ASP A 116 0.54 1.81 22.64
CA ASP A 116 0.31 1.43 24.02
C ASP A 116 -1.18 1.19 24.28
N SER A 117 -1.46 0.16 25.08
CA SER A 117 -2.83 -0.16 25.49
C SER A 117 -3.20 0.67 26.70
N TYR A 118 -4.20 1.50 26.60
CA TYR A 118 -4.74 2.31 27.70
C TYR A 118 -5.74 1.55 28.57
N ALA A 119 -6.42 0.56 28.00
CA ALA A 119 -7.34 -0.31 28.71
C ALA A 119 -7.28 -1.71 28.10
N ASN A 120 -7.32 -2.74 28.93
CA ASN A 120 -7.33 -4.12 28.49
C ASN A 120 -8.59 -4.80 29.02
N PHE A 121 -9.30 -5.49 28.15
CA PHE A 121 -10.47 -6.31 28.47
C PHE A 121 -10.14 -7.75 28.16
N THR A 122 -10.51 -8.64 29.08
CA THR A 122 -10.38 -10.07 28.85
C THR A 122 -11.73 -10.66 28.46
N LEU A 123 -11.76 -11.24 27.27
CA LEU A 123 -12.92 -11.99 26.80
C LEU A 123 -12.69 -13.46 27.08
N PRO A 124 -13.56 -14.10 27.89
CA PRO A 124 -13.43 -15.55 28.20
C PRO A 124 -13.64 -16.35 26.90
N GLY A 125 -12.70 -17.21 26.57
CA GLY A 125 -12.76 -18.02 25.38
C GLY A 125 -11.70 -19.12 25.40
N PRO A 126 -11.94 -20.26 26.00
CA PRO A 126 -10.95 -21.33 26.17
C PRO A 126 -10.44 -21.88 24.82
N TRP A 127 -11.16 -21.63 23.72
CA TRP A 127 -10.76 -22.01 22.38
C TRP A 127 -9.57 -21.17 21.83
N ALA A 128 -9.37 -19.96 22.33
CA ALA A 128 -8.40 -19.03 21.78
C ALA A 128 -6.95 -19.51 21.97
N GLU A 129 -6.67 -20.07 23.14
CA GLU A 129 -5.35 -20.64 23.45
C GLU A 129 -5.08 -21.90 22.61
N SER A 130 -6.06 -22.79 22.50
CA SER A 130 -5.95 -24.02 21.71
C SER A 130 -5.79 -23.68 20.21
N PHE A 131 -6.50 -22.67 19.74
CA PHE A 131 -6.41 -22.20 18.35
C PHE A 131 -5.06 -21.54 18.08
N GLN A 132 -4.55 -20.71 18.99
CA GLN A 132 -3.21 -20.14 18.85
C GLN A 132 -2.14 -21.23 18.83
N ALA A 133 -2.22 -22.22 19.73
CA ALA A 133 -1.29 -23.34 19.75
C ALA A 133 -1.34 -24.17 18.45
N TRP A 134 -2.52 -24.32 17.87
CA TRP A 134 -2.65 -24.96 16.56
C TRP A 134 -2.00 -24.10 15.45
N LEU A 135 -2.21 -22.79 15.44
CA LEU A 135 -1.56 -21.88 14.48
C LEU A 135 -0.04 -21.94 14.61
N ASP A 136 0.50 -21.94 15.81
CA ASP A 136 1.93 -22.03 16.08
C ASP A 136 2.50 -23.39 15.65
N SER A 137 1.70 -24.45 15.64
CA SER A 137 2.10 -25.76 15.12
C SER A 137 2.17 -25.79 13.58
N VAL A 138 1.30 -25.02 12.89
CA VAL A 138 1.25 -24.93 11.43
C VAL A 138 2.30 -23.96 10.90
N VAL A 139 2.47 -22.84 11.56
CA VAL A 139 3.44 -21.78 11.21
C VAL A 139 4.27 -21.44 12.46
N PRO A 140 5.28 -22.25 12.79
CA PRO A 140 6.07 -22.02 14.01
C PRO A 140 6.80 -20.67 13.92
N PRO A 141 6.66 -19.81 14.94
CA PRO A 141 7.38 -18.56 15.00
C PRO A 141 8.88 -18.84 15.08
N ASN A 142 9.65 -18.19 14.21
CA ASN A 142 11.11 -18.30 14.21
C ASN A 142 11.73 -16.89 14.11
N PRO A 143 11.94 -16.22 15.26
CA PRO A 143 12.50 -14.86 15.28
C PRO A 143 13.86 -14.75 14.60
N ALA A 144 14.69 -15.82 14.69
CA ALA A 144 16.00 -15.86 14.03
C ALA A 144 15.89 -15.82 12.49
N MET A 145 14.76 -16.29 11.97
CA MET A 145 14.43 -16.22 10.54
C MET A 145 13.52 -15.04 10.17
N GLY A 146 13.15 -14.18 11.11
CA GLY A 146 12.18 -13.11 10.91
C GLY A 146 10.78 -13.64 10.56
N ILE A 147 10.42 -14.82 11.08
CA ILE A 147 9.08 -15.40 10.97
C ILE A 147 8.36 -15.10 12.27
N GLU A 148 7.38 -14.20 12.23
CA GLU A 148 6.62 -13.77 13.43
C GLU A 148 5.49 -14.73 13.80
N GLY A 149 5.24 -15.78 13.01
CA GLY A 149 4.10 -16.66 13.21
C GLY A 149 2.78 -16.00 12.79
N VAL A 150 1.67 -16.68 13.03
CA VAL A 150 0.31 -16.18 12.71
C VAL A 150 -0.49 -16.09 14.00
N SER A 151 -0.95 -14.90 14.34
CA SER A 151 -1.79 -14.68 15.51
C SER A 151 -3.28 -14.93 15.21
N VAL A 152 -4.08 -15.25 16.24
CA VAL A 152 -5.54 -15.32 16.14
C VAL A 152 -6.13 -14.04 15.56
N HIS A 153 -5.59 -12.88 15.97
CA HIS A 153 -5.99 -11.59 15.43
C HIS A 153 -5.69 -11.46 13.93
N GLY A 154 -4.51 -11.92 13.49
CA GLY A 154 -4.12 -11.94 12.08
C GLY A 154 -5.06 -12.78 11.21
N VAL A 155 -5.45 -13.97 11.67
CA VAL A 155 -6.42 -14.82 10.96
C VAL A 155 -7.78 -14.13 10.84
N PHE A 156 -8.23 -13.47 11.90
CA PHE A 156 -9.48 -12.72 11.88
C PHE A 156 -9.45 -11.57 10.88
N LEU A 157 -8.34 -10.82 10.82
CA LEU A 157 -8.15 -9.76 9.82
C LEU A 157 -8.12 -10.31 8.40
N ILE A 158 -7.48 -11.46 8.16
CA ILE A 158 -7.49 -12.13 6.85
C ILE A 158 -8.92 -12.51 6.45
N GLY A 159 -9.71 -13.03 7.40
CA GLY A 159 -11.13 -13.30 7.19
C GLY A 159 -11.92 -12.04 6.79
N LEU A 160 -11.69 -10.94 7.49
CA LEU A 160 -12.32 -9.65 7.14
C LEU A 160 -11.87 -9.13 5.75
N LEU A 161 -10.60 -9.28 5.38
CA LEU A 161 -10.13 -8.94 4.04
C LEU A 161 -10.84 -9.77 2.96
N PHE A 162 -11.13 -11.04 3.24
CA PHE A 162 -11.91 -11.88 2.33
C PHE A 162 -13.34 -11.38 2.18
N VAL A 163 -13.98 -10.99 3.30
CA VAL A 163 -15.32 -10.37 3.29
C VAL A 163 -15.32 -9.05 2.52
N ILE A 164 -14.31 -8.19 2.72
CA ILE A 164 -14.12 -6.95 1.93
C ILE A 164 -14.03 -7.28 0.44
N SER A 165 -13.26 -8.29 0.06
CA SER A 165 -13.09 -8.65 -1.35
C SER A 165 -14.42 -9.01 -2.00
N ILE A 166 -15.29 -9.77 -1.32
CA ILE A 166 -16.62 -10.14 -1.81
C ILE A 166 -17.54 -8.91 -1.85
N THR A 167 -17.64 -8.17 -0.76
CA THR A 167 -18.56 -7.01 -0.67
C THR A 167 -18.16 -5.89 -1.64
N ALA A 168 -16.86 -5.65 -1.80
CA ALA A 168 -16.34 -4.68 -2.75
C ALA A 168 -16.57 -5.10 -4.20
N TRP A 169 -16.41 -6.38 -4.52
CA TRP A 169 -16.72 -6.88 -5.86
C TRP A 169 -18.20 -6.70 -6.23
N LEU A 170 -19.11 -6.95 -5.30
CA LEU A 170 -20.55 -6.82 -5.52
C LEU A 170 -21.02 -5.35 -5.44
N GLY A 171 -20.33 -4.51 -4.67
CA GLY A 171 -20.78 -3.15 -4.35
C GLY A 171 -20.07 -2.05 -5.10
N LEU A 172 -18.74 -2.14 -5.27
CA LEU A 172 -17.96 -1.07 -5.87
C LEU A 172 -17.80 -1.21 -7.39
N ASP A 173 -18.12 -2.38 -7.94
CA ASP A 173 -18.01 -2.62 -9.38
C ASP A 173 -19.02 -1.82 -10.21
N ARG A 174 -20.15 -1.46 -9.61
CA ARG A 174 -21.24 -0.66 -10.20
C ARG A 174 -21.58 0.59 -9.39
N VAL A 175 -20.61 1.11 -8.66
CA VAL A 175 -20.85 2.30 -7.83
C VAL A 175 -21.05 3.56 -8.67
N ASP A 176 -20.60 3.58 -9.91
CA ASP A 176 -20.86 4.62 -10.90
C ASP A 176 -22.33 4.72 -11.31
N GLU A 177 -23.08 3.61 -11.31
CA GLU A 177 -24.52 3.57 -11.55
C GLU A 177 -25.34 4.06 -10.33
N GLY A 178 -24.75 4.06 -9.13
CA GLY A 178 -25.37 4.48 -7.88
C GLY A 178 -24.91 3.66 -6.68
N PHE A 179 -25.09 4.23 -5.48
CA PHE A 179 -24.87 3.48 -4.25
C PHE A 179 -25.95 2.41 -4.07
N ASN A 180 -25.55 1.18 -3.93
CA ASN A 180 -26.39 0.05 -3.60
C ASN A 180 -26.12 -0.47 -2.17
N THR A 181 -26.91 -1.41 -1.69
CA THR A 181 -26.74 -2.02 -0.36
C THR A 181 -25.33 -2.65 -0.18
N TRP A 182 -24.79 -3.24 -1.24
CA TRP A 182 -23.46 -3.83 -1.23
C TRP A 182 -22.34 -2.80 -1.19
N SER A 183 -22.54 -1.61 -1.77
CA SER A 183 -21.59 -0.50 -1.66
C SER A 183 -21.47 -0.02 -0.20
N TYR A 184 -22.59 0.11 0.49
CA TYR A 184 -22.58 0.45 1.93
C TYR A 184 -22.00 -0.67 2.76
N ALA A 185 -22.28 -1.94 2.44
CA ALA A 185 -21.67 -3.09 3.09
C ALA A 185 -20.14 -3.12 2.90
N ALA A 186 -19.64 -2.81 1.70
CA ALA A 186 -18.22 -2.70 1.42
C ALA A 186 -17.54 -1.60 2.25
N LEU A 187 -18.11 -0.40 2.26
CA LEU A 187 -17.59 0.71 3.06
C LEU A 187 -17.65 0.40 4.57
N GLY A 188 -18.73 -0.24 5.01
CA GLY A 188 -18.89 -0.68 6.40
C GLY A 188 -17.87 -1.75 6.80
N THR A 189 -17.63 -2.75 5.96
CA THR A 189 -16.63 -3.80 6.24
C THR A 189 -15.21 -3.26 6.19
N ILE A 190 -14.89 -2.32 5.31
CA ILE A 190 -13.60 -1.62 5.29
C ILE A 190 -13.40 -0.85 6.60
N THR A 191 -14.39 -0.04 7.00
CA THR A 191 -14.35 0.72 8.25
C THR A 191 -14.19 -0.21 9.46
N LEU A 192 -14.97 -1.29 9.52
CA LEU A 192 -14.88 -2.29 10.58
C LEU A 192 -13.48 -2.92 10.65
N THR A 193 -12.90 -3.26 9.49
CA THR A 193 -11.56 -3.87 9.44
C THR A 193 -10.49 -2.91 9.94
N LEU A 194 -10.55 -1.62 9.58
CA LEU A 194 -9.63 -0.60 10.09
C LEU A 194 -9.73 -0.49 11.62
N LEU A 195 -10.94 -0.44 12.16
CA LEU A 195 -11.16 -0.38 13.60
C LEU A 195 -10.66 -1.66 14.30
N VAL A 196 -10.97 -2.84 13.75
CA VAL A 196 -10.49 -4.11 14.31
C VAL A 196 -8.98 -4.20 14.26
N ALA A 197 -8.33 -3.76 13.17
CA ALA A 197 -6.88 -3.75 13.06
C ALA A 197 -6.20 -2.82 14.07
N SER A 198 -6.93 -1.83 14.60
CA SER A 198 -6.43 -0.88 15.59
C SER A 198 -6.48 -1.41 17.04
N PHE A 199 -7.15 -2.54 17.28
CA PHE A 199 -7.09 -3.23 18.57
C PHE A 199 -5.80 -4.03 18.71
N LYS A 200 -5.30 -4.15 19.93
CA LYS A 200 -4.24 -5.10 20.28
C LYS A 200 -4.87 -6.36 20.86
N VAL A 201 -4.96 -7.40 20.06
CA VAL A 201 -5.56 -8.67 20.50
C VAL A 201 -4.47 -9.72 20.69
N THR A 202 -4.41 -10.30 21.90
CA THR A 202 -3.46 -11.37 22.24
C THR A 202 -4.22 -12.53 22.89
N ALA A 203 -3.88 -13.76 22.50
CA ALA A 203 -4.37 -14.94 23.18
C ALA A 203 -3.66 -15.08 24.55
N ILE A 204 -4.45 -15.28 25.60
CA ILE A 204 -3.99 -15.50 26.97
C ILE A 204 -4.59 -16.77 27.51
N ALA A 205 -4.04 -17.29 28.62
CA ALA A 205 -4.61 -18.47 29.32
C ALA A 205 -6.08 -18.19 29.71
N GLY A 206 -6.98 -18.96 29.10
CA GLY A 206 -8.42 -18.85 29.35
C GLY A 206 -9.17 -17.86 28.49
N GLY A 207 -8.54 -17.13 27.50
CA GLY A 207 -9.28 -16.24 26.62
C GLY A 207 -8.45 -15.34 25.71
N LEU A 208 -9.07 -14.24 25.32
CA LEU A 208 -8.46 -13.18 24.50
C LEU A 208 -8.31 -11.92 25.33
N SER A 209 -7.13 -11.34 25.37
CA SER A 209 -6.93 -9.98 25.86
C SER A 209 -7.08 -9.01 24.68
N VAL A 210 -8.01 -8.08 24.80
CA VAL A 210 -8.28 -7.03 23.83
C VAL A 210 -7.89 -5.70 24.44
N GLY A 211 -6.84 -5.08 23.91
CA GLY A 211 -6.35 -3.78 24.34
C GLY A 211 -6.89 -2.66 23.49
N ILE A 212 -7.44 -1.62 24.11
CA ILE A 212 -7.76 -0.36 23.48
C ILE A 212 -6.48 0.46 23.34
N THR A 213 -6.06 0.72 22.11
CA THR A 213 -4.84 1.46 21.81
C THR A 213 -5.16 2.91 21.45
N GLY A 214 -4.14 3.77 21.47
CA GLY A 214 -4.27 5.13 20.95
C GLY A 214 -4.60 5.16 19.45
N LYS A 215 -4.19 4.12 18.69
CA LYS A 215 -4.58 3.94 17.28
C LYS A 215 -6.09 3.89 17.10
N LEU A 216 -6.78 3.13 17.94
CA LEU A 216 -8.23 3.00 17.87
C LEU A 216 -8.92 4.35 18.03
N ILE A 217 -8.48 5.16 19.01
CA ILE A 217 -9.06 6.49 19.26
C ILE A 217 -8.80 7.41 18.05
N ALA A 218 -7.57 7.42 17.55
CA ALA A 218 -7.20 8.21 16.38
C ALA A 218 -7.99 7.80 15.13
N GLU A 219 -8.14 6.50 14.89
CA GLU A 219 -8.89 5.94 13.76
C GLU A 219 -10.38 6.29 13.85
N ILE A 220 -11.01 6.15 15.01
CA ILE A 220 -12.43 6.53 15.20
C ILE A 220 -12.65 8.00 14.87
N VAL A 221 -11.79 8.89 15.38
CA VAL A 221 -11.90 10.33 15.13
C VAL A 221 -11.68 10.64 13.66
N LEU A 222 -10.60 10.12 13.07
CA LEU A 222 -10.25 10.41 11.68
C LEU A 222 -11.30 9.84 10.70
N ILE A 223 -11.73 8.60 10.89
CA ILE A 223 -12.77 7.97 10.05
C ILE A 223 -14.10 8.73 10.21
N GLY A 224 -14.45 9.13 11.43
CA GLY A 224 -15.66 9.93 11.68
C GLY A 224 -15.63 11.26 10.91
N VAL A 225 -14.51 11.97 10.93
CA VAL A 225 -14.33 13.23 10.19
C VAL A 225 -14.35 12.99 8.68
N VAL A 226 -13.65 11.94 8.19
CA VAL A 226 -13.68 11.56 6.78
C VAL A 226 -15.08 11.24 6.31
N TRP A 227 -15.84 10.45 7.07
CA TRP A 227 -17.23 10.13 6.78
C TRP A 227 -18.13 11.37 6.75
N TRP A 228 -18.02 12.23 7.78
CA TRP A 228 -18.77 13.48 7.83
C TRP A 228 -18.47 14.38 6.63
N MET A 229 -17.19 14.47 6.26
CA MET A 229 -16.75 15.28 5.12
C MET A 229 -17.17 14.67 3.78
N ALA A 230 -17.16 13.34 3.64
CA ALA A 230 -17.62 12.64 2.45
C ALA A 230 -19.12 12.90 2.19
N VAL A 231 -19.94 12.84 3.25
CA VAL A 231 -21.41 13.02 3.14
C VAL A 231 -21.81 14.47 2.93
N LYS A 232 -21.16 15.42 3.64
CA LYS A 232 -21.55 16.84 3.61
C LYS A 232 -20.71 17.74 2.72
N GLY A 233 -19.49 17.31 2.39
CA GLY A 233 -18.51 18.13 1.68
C GLY A 233 -18.46 17.92 0.18
N PHE A 234 -18.96 16.79 -0.31
CA PHE A 234 -18.87 16.40 -1.72
C PHE A 234 -20.24 16.03 -2.28
N GLU A 235 -20.40 16.24 -3.59
CA GLU A 235 -21.56 15.76 -4.33
C GLU A 235 -21.50 14.23 -4.43
N THR A 236 -22.64 13.60 -4.34
CA THR A 236 -22.76 12.11 -4.39
C THR A 236 -22.13 11.54 -5.66
N TYR A 237 -22.34 12.22 -6.80
CA TYR A 237 -21.77 11.82 -8.07
C TYR A 237 -20.22 11.84 -8.07
N ALA A 238 -19.62 12.90 -7.56
CA ALA A 238 -18.17 13.02 -7.47
C ALA A 238 -17.55 11.94 -6.57
N MET A 239 -18.25 11.56 -5.50
CA MET A 239 -17.82 10.50 -4.60
C MET A 239 -17.93 9.12 -5.26
N GLN A 240 -18.99 8.87 -6.03
CA GLN A 240 -19.19 7.63 -6.80
C GLN A 240 -18.08 7.45 -7.85
N GLU A 241 -17.82 8.49 -8.64
CA GLU A 241 -16.76 8.48 -9.65
C GLU A 241 -15.39 8.23 -9.01
N TRP A 242 -15.08 8.88 -7.90
CA TRP A 242 -13.84 8.67 -7.18
C TRP A 242 -13.70 7.24 -6.63
N LEU A 243 -14.75 6.68 -6.03
CA LEU A 243 -14.76 5.30 -5.54
C LEU A 243 -14.63 4.28 -6.69
N TRP A 244 -15.28 4.53 -7.81
CA TRP A 244 -15.19 3.68 -8.99
C TRP A 244 -13.77 3.67 -9.58
N GLU A 245 -13.14 4.85 -9.72
CA GLU A 245 -11.76 4.93 -10.16
C GLU A 245 -10.80 4.22 -9.19
N MET A 246 -10.96 4.44 -7.89
CA MET A 246 -10.20 3.70 -6.88
C MET A 246 -10.38 2.19 -7.02
N TRP A 247 -11.61 1.71 -7.19
CA TRP A 247 -11.90 0.29 -7.35
C TRP A 247 -11.24 -0.29 -8.60
N ARG A 248 -11.21 0.44 -9.70
CA ARG A 248 -10.47 0.06 -10.90
C ARG A 248 -8.98 -0.18 -10.61
N PHE A 249 -8.34 0.72 -9.87
CA PHE A 249 -6.95 0.54 -9.46
C PHE A 249 -6.76 -0.68 -8.55
N VAL A 250 -7.64 -0.87 -7.60
CA VAL A 250 -7.61 -2.03 -6.69
C VAL A 250 -7.68 -3.34 -7.48
N LYS A 251 -8.63 -3.47 -8.41
CA LYS A 251 -8.76 -4.65 -9.28
C LYS A 251 -7.49 -4.94 -10.10
N GLN A 252 -6.75 -3.93 -10.50
CA GLN A 252 -5.50 -4.08 -11.26
C GLN A 252 -4.30 -4.44 -10.37
N ILE A 253 -4.24 -3.86 -9.18
CA ILE A 253 -3.07 -3.96 -8.30
C ILE A 253 -3.13 -5.22 -7.42
N ILE A 254 -4.28 -5.53 -6.83
CA ILE A 254 -4.41 -6.62 -5.86
C ILE A 254 -4.02 -7.99 -6.43
N PRO A 255 -4.49 -8.45 -7.61
CA PRO A 255 -4.08 -9.74 -8.16
C PRO A 255 -2.57 -9.82 -8.38
N LEU A 256 -1.98 -8.74 -8.89
CA LEU A 256 -0.54 -8.68 -9.12
C LEU A 256 0.25 -8.71 -7.81
N LEU A 257 -0.26 -8.04 -6.78
CA LEU A 257 0.35 -8.01 -5.45
C LEU A 257 0.28 -9.39 -4.80
N VAL A 258 -0.87 -10.08 -4.84
CA VAL A 258 -1.04 -11.42 -4.29
C VAL A 258 -0.08 -12.40 -4.97
N VAL A 259 -0.03 -12.41 -6.30
CA VAL A 259 0.90 -13.25 -7.06
C VAL A 259 2.36 -12.89 -6.73
N GLY A 260 2.68 -11.60 -6.63
CA GLY A 260 4.03 -11.13 -6.28
C GLY A 260 4.48 -11.57 -4.89
N VAL A 261 3.61 -11.45 -3.88
CA VAL A 261 3.89 -11.89 -2.51
C VAL A 261 4.04 -13.40 -2.45
N PHE A 262 3.17 -14.15 -3.14
CA PHE A 262 3.26 -15.61 -3.22
C PHE A 262 4.58 -16.07 -3.84
N LEU A 263 4.97 -15.49 -4.99
CA LEU A 263 6.24 -15.78 -5.65
C LEU A 263 7.44 -15.38 -4.80
N ALA A 264 7.38 -14.26 -4.10
CA ALA A 264 8.43 -13.83 -3.19
C ALA A 264 8.58 -14.79 -1.99
N GLY A 265 7.45 -15.27 -1.44
CA GLY A 265 7.45 -16.30 -0.40
C GLY A 265 8.04 -17.62 -0.87
N MET A 266 7.66 -18.09 -2.07
CA MET A 266 8.25 -19.28 -2.67
C MET A 266 9.77 -19.11 -2.92
N ALA A 267 10.18 -18.00 -3.50
CA ALA A 267 11.59 -17.71 -3.73
C ALA A 267 12.39 -17.73 -2.41
N ARG A 268 11.84 -17.16 -1.34
CA ARG A 268 12.46 -17.16 0.00
C ARG A 268 12.60 -18.56 0.57
N ALA A 269 11.65 -19.47 0.28
CA ALA A 269 11.70 -20.86 0.73
C ALA A 269 12.70 -21.72 -0.07
N VAL A 270 12.87 -21.42 -1.36
CA VAL A 270 13.73 -22.19 -2.29
C VAL A 270 15.18 -21.72 -2.29
N ILE A 271 15.41 -20.41 -2.11
CA ILE A 271 16.76 -19.83 -2.15
C ILE A 271 17.42 -19.94 -0.77
N PRO A 272 18.48 -20.73 -0.62
CA PRO A 272 19.22 -20.84 0.64
C PRO A 272 19.82 -19.47 1.03
N ARG A 273 19.73 -19.10 2.30
CA ARG A 273 20.33 -17.85 2.81
C ARG A 273 21.82 -17.73 2.51
N THR A 274 22.55 -18.84 2.55
CA THR A 274 23.97 -18.90 2.22
C THR A 274 24.29 -18.39 0.81
N TRP A 275 23.39 -18.57 -0.15
CA TRP A 275 23.55 -18.01 -1.49
C TRP A 275 23.38 -16.49 -1.50
N ILE A 276 22.42 -16.00 -0.76
CA ILE A 276 22.19 -14.53 -0.64
C ILE A 276 23.38 -13.88 0.08
N GLU A 277 23.88 -14.50 1.15
CA GLU A 277 25.02 -13.99 1.92
C GLU A 277 26.33 -14.04 1.13
N THR A 278 26.56 -15.08 0.32
CA THR A 278 27.76 -15.17 -0.53
C THR A 278 27.71 -14.22 -1.73
N LEU A 279 26.53 -14.02 -2.33
CA LEU A 279 26.36 -13.19 -3.53
C LEU A 279 26.15 -11.70 -3.20
N ALA A 280 25.44 -11.39 -2.10
CA ALA A 280 25.02 -10.03 -1.74
C ALA A 280 25.53 -9.58 -0.36
N GLY A 281 26.02 -10.48 0.48
CA GLY A 281 26.46 -10.17 1.86
C GLY A 281 27.76 -9.39 1.96
N ARG A 282 28.52 -9.27 0.89
CA ARG A 282 29.72 -8.43 0.83
C ARG A 282 29.41 -7.17 0.02
N ASN A 283 29.68 -6.01 0.57
CA ASN A 283 29.51 -4.73 -0.13
C ASN A 283 30.59 -4.56 -1.21
N THR A 284 30.56 -5.44 -2.21
CA THR A 284 31.47 -5.44 -3.35
C THR A 284 30.74 -4.96 -4.60
N VAL A 285 31.46 -4.30 -5.51
CA VAL A 285 30.92 -3.83 -6.79
C VAL A 285 30.23 -4.96 -7.56
N TRP A 286 30.75 -6.19 -7.48
CA TRP A 286 30.17 -7.38 -8.11
C TRP A 286 28.82 -7.77 -7.50
N ALA A 287 28.68 -7.73 -6.17
CA ALA A 287 27.41 -8.03 -5.51
C ALA A 287 26.32 -7.01 -5.90
N ASN A 288 26.69 -5.74 -5.98
CA ASN A 288 25.78 -4.67 -6.42
C ASN A 288 25.40 -4.85 -7.90
N LEU A 289 26.36 -5.21 -8.76
CA LEU A 289 26.12 -5.44 -10.18
C LEU A 289 25.20 -6.64 -10.42
N VAL A 290 25.40 -7.74 -9.69
CA VAL A 290 24.53 -8.91 -9.72
C VAL A 290 23.12 -8.55 -9.25
N GLY A 291 22.97 -7.79 -8.16
CA GLY A 291 21.68 -7.31 -7.66
C GLY A 291 20.95 -6.46 -8.68
N VAL A 292 21.64 -5.54 -9.35
CA VAL A 292 21.08 -4.69 -10.41
C VAL A 292 20.69 -5.53 -11.63
N LEU A 293 21.53 -6.47 -12.08
CA LEU A 293 21.22 -7.38 -13.20
C LEU A 293 19.98 -8.23 -12.91
N PHE A 294 19.86 -8.79 -11.70
CA PHE A 294 18.64 -9.50 -11.29
C PHE A 294 17.41 -8.61 -11.30
N GLY A 295 17.53 -7.37 -10.83
CA GLY A 295 16.47 -6.36 -10.87
C GLY A 295 16.05 -6.05 -12.32
N VAL A 296 17.00 -5.81 -13.21
CA VAL A 296 16.77 -5.52 -14.63
C VAL A 296 16.17 -6.71 -15.36
N LEU A 297 16.70 -7.92 -15.18
CA LEU A 297 16.19 -9.15 -15.82
C LEU A 297 14.74 -9.45 -15.38
N SER A 298 14.42 -9.24 -14.10
CA SER A 298 13.05 -9.38 -13.61
C SER A 298 12.09 -8.34 -14.19
N ALA A 299 12.57 -7.13 -14.47
CA ALA A 299 11.81 -6.07 -15.12
C ALA A 299 11.60 -6.33 -16.62
N VAL A 300 12.65 -6.78 -17.34
CA VAL A 300 12.60 -7.07 -18.80
C VAL A 300 11.69 -8.25 -19.11
N ARG A 301 11.67 -9.30 -18.28
CA ARG A 301 10.74 -10.43 -18.44
C ARG A 301 9.27 -9.97 -18.41
N ARG A 302 8.96 -8.96 -17.65
CA ARG A 302 7.62 -8.40 -17.53
C ARG A 302 7.21 -7.61 -18.78
N TRP A 303 8.15 -7.05 -19.52
CA TRP A 303 7.91 -6.31 -20.76
C TRP A 303 7.50 -7.21 -21.94
N ARG A 304 8.07 -8.40 -22.03
CA ARG A 304 7.73 -9.37 -23.10
C ARG A 304 6.32 -9.96 -23.00
N SER A 305 5.75 -10.02 -21.81
CA SER A 305 4.41 -10.58 -21.61
C SER A 305 3.27 -9.58 -21.87
N THR A 306 3.56 -8.29 -21.97
CA THR A 306 2.56 -7.23 -22.16
C THR A 306 2.48 -6.70 -23.60
N SER A 307 3.34 -7.17 -24.49
CA SER A 307 3.34 -6.77 -25.92
C SER A 307 2.47 -7.66 -26.82
N CYS A 308 1.63 -8.54 -26.26
CA CYS A 308 0.69 -9.41 -26.99
C CYS A 308 -0.77 -9.14 -26.64
N TRP A 309 -1.14 -7.87 -26.35
CA TRP A 309 -2.57 -7.46 -26.26
C TRP A 309 -2.75 -6.07 -26.84
#